data_de9bf91100707d6cd9d1e2bbcb871e23
#
_entry.id   de9bf91100707d6cd9d1e2bbcb871e23
#
_cell.length_a   1.000
_cell.length_b   1.000
_cell.length_c   1.000
_cell.angle_alpha   90.00
_cell.angle_beta   90.00
_cell.angle_gamma   90.00
#
_symmetry.space_group_name_H-M   'P 1'
#
loop_
_entity.id
_entity.type
_entity.pdbx_description
1 polymer ?
#
loop_
_entity_poly.entity_id
_entity_poly.type
_entity_poly.pdbx_seq_one_letter_code
_entity_poly.pdbx_strand_id
1 'polypeptide(L)'
;KIISSFTEKYPNVTHVEYDSISESSVLDAHEMMYGIRAIPYYEFDKAKYILSIGADFLGDWLGSNYDGDYAKGRIPVKIGGTASMSKHIQIESNMSVTGANADTRIPISSSLQKLFLAHLYKKVSNLNIQLPELDDKLSLKLNHIYDDLISYGNTSLVVCGIDDIH
;
A
#
# COMPACT_ATOMS: atom_id res chain seq x y z
N LYS A 1 30.40 7.42 11.73
CA LYS A 1 31.74 7.81 12.24
C LYS A 1 32.76 6.67 12.16
N ILE A 2 32.51 5.49 12.76
CA ILE A 2 33.48 4.37 12.77
C ILE A 2 33.76 3.87 11.35
N ILE A 3 32.73 3.64 10.54
CA ILE A 3 32.85 3.18 9.14
C ILE A 3 33.62 4.21 8.32
N SER A 4 33.29 5.49 8.41
CA SER A 4 34.01 6.56 7.69
C SER A 4 35.49 6.59 8.05
N SER A 5 35.82 6.54 9.34
CA SER A 5 37.24 6.50 9.78
C SER A 5 37.95 5.21 9.33
N PHE A 6 37.24 4.10 9.21
CA PHE A 6 37.78 2.84 8.72
C PHE A 6 38.11 2.90 7.22
N THR A 7 37.16 3.38 6.40
CA THR A 7 37.37 3.52 4.93
C THR A 7 38.40 4.57 4.58
N GLU A 8 38.53 5.64 5.36
CA GLU A 8 39.62 6.61 5.23
C GLU A 8 41.00 5.99 5.48
N LYS A 9 41.09 5.14 6.51
CA LYS A 9 42.35 4.46 6.84
C LYS A 9 42.72 3.35 5.86
N TYR A 10 41.71 2.72 5.24
CA TYR A 10 41.89 1.60 4.31
C TYR A 10 41.20 1.89 2.97
N PRO A 11 41.87 2.64 2.07
CA PRO A 11 41.24 3.13 0.82
C PRO A 11 40.86 2.02 -0.17
N ASN A 12 41.35 0.79 0.03
CA ASN A 12 41.01 -0.38 -0.79
C ASN A 12 39.73 -1.10 -0.32
N VAL A 13 39.09 -0.58 0.70
CA VAL A 13 37.83 -1.15 1.25
C VAL A 13 36.65 -0.31 0.81
N THR A 14 35.65 -0.96 0.23
CA THR A 14 34.38 -0.35 -0.08
C THR A 14 33.33 -0.82 0.92
N HIS A 15 32.67 0.12 1.59
CA HIS A 15 31.50 -0.17 2.42
C HIS A 15 30.27 -0.23 1.52
N VAL A 16 29.50 -1.31 1.65
CA VAL A 16 28.24 -1.52 0.93
C VAL A 16 27.16 -1.83 1.96
N GLU A 17 26.09 -1.07 1.95
CA GLU A 17 24.89 -1.36 2.73
C GLU A 17 23.96 -2.23 1.88
N TYR A 18 23.43 -3.27 2.49
CA TYR A 18 22.52 -4.19 1.84
C TYR A 18 21.38 -4.55 2.78
N ASP A 19 20.14 -4.29 2.34
CA ASP A 19 18.92 -4.73 2.98
C ASP A 19 18.30 -5.89 2.20
N SER A 20 17.95 -6.95 2.89
CA SER A 20 17.30 -8.13 2.27
C SER A 20 15.83 -7.88 1.91
N ILE A 21 15.20 -6.92 2.58
CA ILE A 21 13.86 -6.38 2.27
C ILE A 21 14.05 -4.90 2.06
N SER A 22 13.75 -4.43 0.85
CA SER A 22 14.00 -3.04 0.47
C SER A 22 12.68 -2.27 0.37
N GLU A 23 12.68 -1.05 0.88
CA GLU A 23 11.58 -0.09 0.69
C GLU A 23 11.87 0.91 -0.43
N SER A 24 12.90 0.62 -1.24
CA SER A 24 13.36 1.56 -2.27
C SER A 24 12.30 1.84 -3.33
N SER A 25 11.42 0.89 -3.65
CA SER A 25 10.33 1.12 -4.61
C SER A 25 9.35 2.21 -4.15
N VAL A 26 9.06 2.30 -2.85
CA VAL A 26 8.24 3.37 -2.28
C VAL A 26 8.97 4.71 -2.34
N LEU A 27 10.26 4.73 -2.00
CA LEU A 27 11.11 5.91 -2.07
C LEU A 27 11.23 6.44 -3.52
N ASP A 28 11.47 5.53 -4.47
CA ASP A 28 11.63 5.86 -5.88
C ASP A 28 10.31 6.35 -6.50
N ALA A 29 9.18 5.72 -6.13
CA ALA A 29 7.85 6.17 -6.54
C ALA A 29 7.55 7.59 -6.03
N HIS A 30 7.91 7.91 -4.78
CA HIS A 30 7.77 9.26 -4.22
C HIS A 30 8.67 10.27 -4.92
N GLU A 31 9.90 9.91 -5.24
CA GLU A 31 10.80 10.76 -6.02
C GLU A 31 10.24 11.03 -7.42
N MET A 32 9.72 10.03 -8.11
CA MET A 32 9.11 10.18 -9.42
C MET A 32 7.85 11.06 -9.41
N MET A 33 7.02 10.94 -8.37
CA MET A 33 5.74 11.66 -8.29
C MET A 33 5.85 13.06 -7.72
N TYR A 34 6.74 13.27 -6.75
CA TYR A 34 6.81 14.49 -5.96
C TYR A 34 8.20 15.16 -5.97
N GLY A 35 9.20 14.55 -6.62
CA GLY A 35 10.57 15.06 -6.67
C GLY A 35 11.33 14.94 -5.34
N ILE A 36 10.82 14.18 -4.40
CA ILE A 36 11.41 13.99 -3.06
C ILE A 36 11.51 12.50 -2.76
N ARG A 37 12.72 12.02 -2.56
CA ARG A 37 12.98 10.62 -2.17
C ARG A 37 12.85 10.48 -0.65
N ALA A 38 11.64 10.22 -0.18
CA ALA A 38 11.32 10.11 1.24
C ALA A 38 10.22 9.06 1.47
N ILE A 39 10.24 8.43 2.64
CA ILE A 39 9.15 7.55 3.09
C ILE A 39 7.96 8.45 3.45
N PRO A 40 6.77 8.22 2.87
CA PRO A 40 5.58 8.97 3.19
C PRO A 40 5.04 8.58 4.56
N TYR A 41 4.38 9.53 5.22
CA TYR A 41 3.53 9.22 6.36
C TYR A 41 2.07 9.19 5.91
N TYR A 42 1.39 8.06 6.16
CA TYR A 42 0.00 7.87 5.77
C TYR A 42 -0.94 8.12 6.96
N GLU A 43 -1.89 9.04 6.80
CA GLU A 43 -2.86 9.42 7.84
C GLU A 43 -4.07 8.47 7.83
N PHE A 44 -3.92 7.26 8.34
CA PHE A 44 -4.96 6.23 8.36
C PHE A 44 -6.20 6.65 9.18
N ASP A 45 -6.04 7.52 10.16
CA ASP A 45 -7.14 8.05 10.98
C ASP A 45 -8.12 8.94 10.20
N LYS A 46 -7.66 9.55 9.11
CA LYS A 46 -8.47 10.39 8.22
C LYS A 46 -9.18 9.61 7.12
N ALA A 47 -8.71 8.40 6.83
CA ALA A 47 -9.26 7.58 5.77
C ALA A 47 -10.63 7.00 6.15
N LYS A 48 -11.61 7.13 5.24
CA LYS A 48 -12.92 6.47 5.34
C LYS A 48 -12.96 5.17 4.54
N TYR A 49 -12.13 5.06 3.53
CA TYR A 49 -11.93 3.87 2.73
C TYR A 49 -10.44 3.60 2.58
N ILE A 50 -10.03 2.40 2.91
CA ILE A 50 -8.62 1.95 2.85
C ILE A 50 -8.56 0.77 1.90
N LEU A 51 -7.79 0.91 0.83
CA LEU A 51 -7.39 -0.17 -0.06
C LEU A 51 -5.91 -0.43 0.13
N SER A 52 -5.56 -1.58 0.66
CA SER A 52 -4.18 -2.02 0.82
C SER A 52 -3.87 -3.19 -0.12
N ILE A 53 -2.80 -3.09 -0.87
CA ILE A 53 -2.33 -4.12 -1.80
C ILE A 53 -0.93 -4.55 -1.40
N GLY A 54 -0.80 -5.71 -0.78
CA GLY A 54 0.47 -6.27 -0.33
C GLY A 54 1.15 -5.51 0.81
N ALA A 55 0.56 -4.45 1.36
CA ALA A 55 1.15 -3.68 2.46
C ALA A 55 0.64 -4.18 3.81
N ASP A 56 1.52 -4.77 4.62
CA ASP A 56 1.21 -5.17 6.01
C ASP A 56 1.49 -4.02 6.98
N PHE A 57 0.73 -2.94 6.86
CA PHE A 57 0.94 -1.71 7.64
C PHE A 57 0.62 -1.83 9.13
N LEU A 58 -0.03 -2.90 9.58
CA LEU A 58 -0.18 -3.26 10.99
C LEU A 58 0.93 -4.21 11.47
N GLY A 59 1.75 -4.71 10.54
CA GLY A 59 2.95 -5.49 10.79
C GLY A 59 4.22 -4.65 10.74
N ASP A 60 5.07 -4.91 9.76
CA ASP A 60 6.41 -4.34 9.67
C ASP A 60 6.63 -3.41 8.43
N TRP A 61 5.58 -3.17 7.64
CA TRP A 61 5.69 -2.34 6.44
C TRP A 61 6.08 -0.89 6.76
N LEU A 62 7.15 -0.40 6.14
CA LEU A 62 7.74 0.93 6.31
C LEU A 62 8.16 1.26 7.76
N GLY A 63 8.47 0.25 8.58
CA GLY A 63 8.88 0.43 9.98
C GLY A 63 7.82 1.13 10.84
N SER A 64 6.56 0.89 10.57
CA SER A 64 5.41 1.72 10.88
C SER A 64 4.96 1.75 12.33
N ASN A 65 4.26 2.85 12.67
CA ASN A 65 3.41 3.01 13.85
C ASN A 65 1.99 3.43 13.39
N TYR A 66 1.46 2.77 12.34
CA TYR A 66 0.14 3.09 11.77
C TYR A 66 -1.03 2.47 12.54
N ASP A 67 -0.76 1.54 13.45
CA ASP A 67 -1.74 0.82 14.27
C ASP A 67 -2.63 1.77 15.09
N GLY A 68 -2.05 2.79 15.73
CA GLY A 68 -2.78 3.79 16.49
C GLY A 68 -3.73 4.64 15.64
N ASP A 69 -3.29 5.06 14.46
CA ASP A 69 -4.11 5.87 13.55
C ASP A 69 -5.18 5.01 12.87
N TYR A 70 -4.83 3.81 12.45
CA TYR A 70 -5.81 2.85 11.94
C TYR A 70 -6.90 2.55 12.99
N ALA A 71 -6.52 2.28 14.25
CA ALA A 71 -7.47 2.00 15.32
C ALA A 71 -8.46 3.16 15.55
N LYS A 72 -8.02 4.42 15.47
CA LYS A 72 -8.91 5.60 15.56
C LYS A 72 -9.99 5.58 14.48
N GLY A 73 -9.63 5.26 13.23
CA GLY A 73 -10.55 5.14 12.11
C GLY A 73 -11.55 3.98 12.24
N ARG A 74 -11.18 2.95 13.04
CA ARG A 74 -12.00 1.74 13.27
C ARG A 74 -12.90 1.83 14.48
N ILE A 75 -12.86 2.91 15.25
CA ILE A 75 -13.81 3.16 16.33
C ILE A 75 -15.13 3.66 15.72
N PRO A 76 -16.26 2.93 15.91
CA PRO A 76 -17.53 3.35 15.35
C PRO A 76 -18.00 4.69 15.94
N VAL A 77 -18.20 5.67 15.08
CA VAL A 77 -18.78 6.98 15.46
C VAL A 77 -20.23 7.01 15.04
N LYS A 78 -21.13 7.34 15.98
CA LYS A 78 -22.57 7.51 15.68
C LYS A 78 -22.83 8.90 15.13
N ILE A 79 -23.23 8.98 13.85
CA ILE A 79 -23.67 10.20 13.19
C ILE A 79 -25.12 10.02 12.79
N GLY A 80 -26.04 10.84 13.32
CA GLY A 80 -27.45 10.75 12.97
C GLY A 80 -28.13 9.40 13.29
N GLY A 81 -27.62 8.68 14.30
CA GLY A 81 -28.16 7.36 14.69
C GLY A 81 -27.53 6.16 13.98
N THR A 82 -26.73 6.38 12.93
CA THR A 82 -26.02 5.31 12.22
C THR A 82 -24.54 5.29 12.66
N ALA A 83 -24.04 4.10 13.01
CA ALA A 83 -22.63 3.92 13.31
C ALA A 83 -21.84 3.86 12.01
N SER A 84 -20.76 4.65 11.93
CA SER A 84 -19.84 4.68 10.78
C SER A 84 -18.42 4.51 11.27
N MET A 85 -17.65 3.70 10.54
CA MET A 85 -16.20 3.54 10.71
C MET A 85 -15.55 3.40 9.33
N SER A 86 -14.23 3.45 9.25
CA SER A 86 -13.52 3.25 7.99
C SER A 86 -13.78 1.83 7.44
N LYS A 87 -13.88 1.72 6.11
CA LYS A 87 -13.97 0.44 5.40
C LYS A 87 -12.56 0.06 4.92
N HIS A 88 -12.14 -1.17 5.16
CA HIS A 88 -10.81 -1.64 4.80
C HIS A 88 -10.87 -2.89 3.92
N ILE A 89 -10.23 -2.84 2.76
CA ILE A 89 -10.02 -3.98 1.86
C ILE A 89 -8.53 -4.27 1.76
N GLN A 90 -8.15 -5.52 2.04
CA GLN A 90 -6.79 -6.02 1.92
C GLN A 90 -6.68 -7.01 0.77
N ILE A 91 -5.74 -6.75 -0.14
CA ILE A 91 -5.37 -7.67 -1.24
C ILE A 91 -3.97 -8.18 -0.94
N GLU A 92 -3.82 -9.50 -0.77
CA GLU A 92 -2.54 -10.09 -0.36
C GLU A 92 -2.45 -11.58 -0.75
N SER A 93 -1.25 -12.13 -0.77
CA SER A 93 -1.05 -13.57 -1.02
C SER A 93 -1.13 -14.40 0.25
N ASN A 94 -0.42 -13.98 1.29
CA ASN A 94 -0.43 -14.61 2.61
C ASN A 94 -1.27 -13.78 3.57
N MET A 95 -1.82 -14.43 4.59
CA MET A 95 -2.58 -13.74 5.62
C MET A 95 -1.63 -12.97 6.54
N SER A 96 -1.70 -11.65 6.46
CA SER A 96 -0.95 -10.73 7.31
C SER A 96 -1.76 -10.29 8.53
N VAL A 97 -1.13 -9.56 9.47
CA VAL A 97 -1.85 -8.90 10.58
C VAL A 97 -2.85 -7.89 10.03
N THR A 98 -2.49 -7.15 9.02
CA THR A 98 -3.37 -6.20 8.31
C THR A 98 -4.55 -6.91 7.68
N GLY A 99 -4.31 -8.03 6.97
CA GLY A 99 -5.38 -8.82 6.34
C GLY A 99 -6.34 -9.47 7.32
N ALA A 100 -5.85 -9.84 8.52
CA ALA A 100 -6.70 -10.39 9.59
C ALA A 100 -7.66 -9.35 10.19
N ASN A 101 -7.33 -8.05 10.07
CA ASN A 101 -8.13 -6.92 10.56
C ASN A 101 -8.98 -6.23 9.48
N ALA A 102 -8.88 -6.65 8.23
CA ALA A 102 -9.64 -6.07 7.12
C ALA A 102 -11.11 -6.51 7.12
N ASP A 103 -12.02 -5.64 6.67
CA ASP A 103 -13.43 -5.99 6.46
C ASP A 103 -13.60 -6.98 5.30
N THR A 104 -12.74 -6.85 4.31
CA THR A 104 -12.70 -7.77 3.16
C THR A 104 -11.27 -8.09 2.81
N ARG A 105 -10.94 -9.37 2.80
CA ARG A 105 -9.66 -9.89 2.35
C ARG A 105 -9.82 -10.57 0.99
N ILE A 106 -8.94 -10.23 0.04
CA ILE A 106 -8.89 -10.82 -1.29
C ILE A 106 -7.54 -11.55 -1.44
N PRO A 107 -7.51 -12.88 -1.22
CA PRO A 107 -6.30 -13.66 -1.36
C PRO A 107 -6.02 -13.93 -2.85
N ILE A 108 -4.91 -13.38 -3.36
CA ILE A 108 -4.42 -13.62 -4.72
C ILE A 108 -2.89 -13.65 -4.73
N SER A 109 -2.31 -14.32 -5.73
CA SER A 109 -0.86 -14.41 -5.87
C SER A 109 -0.22 -13.02 -6.11
N SER A 110 1.06 -12.87 -5.79
CA SER A 110 1.78 -11.61 -5.99
C SER A 110 1.74 -11.12 -7.44
N SER A 111 1.83 -12.05 -8.41
CA SER A 111 1.70 -11.70 -9.83
C SER A 111 0.31 -11.17 -10.20
N LEU A 112 -0.76 -11.72 -9.60
CA LEU A 112 -2.11 -11.23 -9.81
C LEU A 112 -2.37 -9.90 -9.08
N GLN A 113 -1.68 -9.61 -7.97
CA GLN A 113 -1.76 -8.31 -7.31
C GLN A 113 -1.27 -7.18 -8.23
N LYS A 114 -0.15 -7.41 -8.93
CA LYS A 114 0.38 -6.44 -9.92
C LYS A 114 -0.60 -6.21 -11.06
N LEU A 115 -1.13 -7.30 -11.61
CA LEU A 115 -2.11 -7.23 -12.70
C LEU A 115 -3.39 -6.52 -12.25
N PHE A 116 -3.87 -6.81 -11.04
CA PHE A 116 -5.04 -6.16 -10.45
C PHE A 116 -4.81 -4.65 -10.29
N LEU A 117 -3.65 -4.26 -9.75
CA LEU A 117 -3.26 -2.85 -9.61
C LEU A 117 -3.19 -2.14 -10.96
N ALA A 118 -2.61 -2.79 -11.99
CA ALA A 118 -2.54 -2.24 -13.33
C ALA A 118 -3.94 -2.00 -13.94
N HIS A 119 -4.87 -2.95 -13.75
CA HIS A 119 -6.27 -2.78 -14.19
C HIS A 119 -6.99 -1.67 -13.41
N LEU A 120 -6.76 -1.57 -12.11
CA LEU A 120 -7.34 -0.51 -11.29
C LEU A 120 -6.81 0.86 -11.74
N TYR A 121 -5.49 0.98 -11.94
CA TYR A 121 -4.86 2.20 -12.43
C TYR A 121 -5.39 2.59 -13.83
N LYS A 122 -5.46 1.63 -14.76
CA LYS A 122 -6.05 1.82 -16.09
C LYS A 122 -7.46 2.42 -15.99
N LYS A 123 -8.28 1.88 -15.08
CA LYS A 123 -9.67 2.29 -14.91
C LYS A 123 -9.81 3.68 -14.29
N VAL A 124 -9.03 3.96 -13.23
CA VAL A 124 -9.03 5.26 -12.54
C VAL A 124 -8.49 6.37 -13.44
N SER A 125 -7.42 6.09 -14.19
CA SER A 125 -6.75 7.07 -15.07
C SER A 125 -7.38 7.17 -16.46
N ASN A 126 -8.39 6.35 -16.75
CA ASN A 126 -9.03 6.26 -18.06
C ASN A 126 -8.03 6.04 -19.22
N LEU A 127 -7.00 5.24 -18.99
CA LEU A 127 -5.94 4.97 -19.95
C LEU A 127 -6.35 3.83 -20.89
N ASN A 128 -6.01 3.96 -22.18
CA ASN A 128 -6.22 2.91 -23.15
C ASN A 128 -4.94 2.06 -23.31
N ILE A 129 -4.69 1.18 -22.34
CA ILE A 129 -3.59 0.21 -22.36
C ILE A 129 -4.13 -1.21 -22.46
N GLN A 130 -3.43 -2.07 -23.20
CA GLN A 130 -3.76 -3.50 -23.27
C GLN A 130 -3.11 -4.21 -22.07
N LEU A 131 -3.91 -4.97 -21.34
CA LEU A 131 -3.46 -5.78 -20.20
C LEU A 131 -3.99 -7.20 -20.39
N PRO A 132 -3.30 -8.22 -19.87
CA PRO A 132 -3.87 -9.58 -19.77
C PRO A 132 -5.20 -9.53 -19.02
N GLU A 133 -6.13 -10.40 -19.38
CA GLU A 133 -7.45 -10.43 -18.77
C GLU A 133 -7.40 -10.93 -17.34
N LEU A 134 -8.24 -10.34 -16.48
CA LEU A 134 -8.56 -10.88 -15.16
C LEU A 134 -9.72 -11.87 -15.30
N ASP A 135 -9.77 -12.87 -14.43
CA ASP A 135 -10.96 -13.71 -14.35
C ASP A 135 -12.20 -12.89 -13.93
N ASP A 136 -13.39 -13.42 -14.25
CA ASP A 136 -14.66 -12.73 -14.02
C ASP A 136 -14.85 -12.34 -12.54
N LYS A 137 -14.42 -13.18 -11.61
CA LYS A 137 -14.57 -12.96 -10.18
C LYS A 137 -13.69 -11.82 -9.69
N LEU A 138 -12.45 -11.73 -10.16
CA LEU A 138 -11.56 -10.61 -9.85
C LEU A 138 -12.02 -9.33 -10.54
N SER A 139 -12.50 -9.42 -11.77
CA SER A 139 -13.07 -8.28 -12.50
C SER A 139 -14.27 -7.66 -11.78
N LEU A 140 -15.16 -8.49 -11.23
CA LEU A 140 -16.28 -8.02 -10.40
C LEU A 140 -15.79 -7.32 -9.14
N LYS A 141 -14.81 -7.90 -8.43
CA LYS A 141 -14.23 -7.28 -7.23
C LYS A 141 -13.55 -5.95 -7.55
N LEU A 142 -12.82 -5.89 -8.66
CA LEU A 142 -12.18 -4.66 -9.13
C LEU A 142 -13.21 -3.56 -9.39
N ASN A 143 -14.33 -3.90 -10.03
CA ASN A 143 -15.40 -2.93 -10.28
C ASN A 143 -15.99 -2.38 -8.98
N HIS A 144 -16.28 -3.23 -8.00
CA HIS A 144 -16.77 -2.79 -6.69
C HIS A 144 -15.76 -1.89 -5.96
N ILE A 145 -14.45 -2.24 -5.99
CA ILE A 145 -13.39 -1.42 -5.40
C ILE A 145 -13.30 -0.07 -6.10
N TYR A 146 -13.38 -0.05 -7.43
CA TYR A 146 -13.39 1.19 -8.19
C TYR A 146 -14.58 2.08 -7.83
N ASP A 147 -15.79 1.51 -7.77
CA ASP A 147 -17.00 2.25 -7.41
C ASP A 147 -16.91 2.82 -5.97
N ASP A 148 -16.38 2.05 -5.04
CA ASP A 148 -16.08 2.53 -3.68
C ASP A 148 -15.08 3.69 -3.71
N LEU A 149 -13.94 3.56 -4.40
CA LEU A 149 -12.93 4.61 -4.51
C LEU A 149 -13.50 5.93 -5.05
N ILE A 150 -14.34 5.84 -6.07
CA ILE A 150 -15.02 7.02 -6.64
C ILE A 150 -16.02 7.62 -5.63
N SER A 151 -16.77 6.76 -4.93
CA SER A 151 -17.78 7.20 -3.94
C SER A 151 -17.14 7.88 -2.74
N TYR A 152 -16.04 7.35 -2.20
CA TYR A 152 -15.33 7.93 -1.06
C TYR A 152 -14.42 9.09 -1.46
N GLY A 153 -14.00 9.17 -2.73
CA GLY A 153 -13.23 10.28 -3.29
C GLY A 153 -11.97 10.58 -2.48
N ASN A 154 -11.79 11.84 -2.07
CA ASN A 154 -10.62 12.32 -1.33
C ASN A 154 -10.50 11.79 0.10
N THR A 155 -11.46 11.01 0.58
CA THR A 155 -11.36 10.29 1.87
C THR A 155 -10.89 8.84 1.71
N SER A 156 -10.51 8.46 0.49
CA SER A 156 -9.90 7.15 0.20
C SER A 156 -8.39 7.21 0.38
N LEU A 157 -7.82 6.15 0.94
CA LEU A 157 -6.39 5.92 1.03
C LEU A 157 -6.04 4.61 0.31
N VAL A 158 -5.16 4.69 -0.65
CA VAL A 158 -4.62 3.51 -1.35
C VAL A 158 -3.15 3.36 -0.99
N VAL A 159 -2.78 2.21 -0.44
CA VAL A 159 -1.39 1.87 -0.12
C VAL A 159 -0.96 0.60 -0.82
N CYS A 160 0.28 0.56 -1.26
CA CYS A 160 0.83 -0.57 -1.98
C CYS A 160 2.19 -0.95 -1.40
N GLY A 161 2.33 -2.21 -1.01
CA GLY A 161 3.58 -2.81 -0.52
C GLY A 161 4.22 -3.76 -1.53
N ILE A 162 3.84 -3.66 -2.80
CA ILE A 162 4.48 -4.46 -3.86
C ILE A 162 5.83 -3.84 -4.15
N ASP A 163 6.89 -4.58 -3.82
CA ASP A 163 8.26 -4.18 -4.10
C ASP A 163 8.65 -4.66 -5.51
N ASP A 164 8.32 -3.85 -6.52
CA ASP A 164 8.68 -4.11 -7.91
C ASP A 164 8.71 -2.81 -8.70
N ILE A 165 9.86 -2.53 -9.26
CA ILE A 165 10.14 -1.34 -10.07
C ILE A 165 9.98 -1.60 -11.59
N HIS A 166 9.47 -2.76 -12.00
CA HIS A 166 9.31 -3.14 -13.41
C HIS A 166 7.85 -3.33 -13.82
#